data_e18e951e4bd508f02347504dab39d07b
#
_entry.id   e18e951e4bd508f02347504dab39d07b
#
_cell.length_a   1.000
_cell.length_b   1.000
_cell.length_c   1.000
_cell.angle_alpha   90.00
_cell.angle_beta   90.00
_cell.angle_gamma   90.00
#
_symmetry.space_group_name_H-M   'P 1'
#
loop_
_entity.id
_entity.type
_entity.pdbx_description
1 polymer ?
#
loop_
_entity_poly.entity_id
_entity_poly.type
_entity_poly.pdbx_seq_one_letter_code
_entity_poly.pdbx_strand_id
1 'polypeptide(L)'
;MMRKKEILDSIDSYLKMGYNINNYLFTGDFMSLKFVPEYYFNKFNDITADFLVEKGIRGIVLDIDNTLEPYEHPDPGEHVISWLNSLGAAGIKVAFVSNNNRERVERFNSKLGLVAFYKAKKPFKKNIKRAMKIMCTDKTNTALLGDQIFTDIWAAHNAGIIGILVPPINDKRDILTRFKRLLEKPILKKYNKRKTNKIK
;
A
#
# COMPACT_ATOMS: atom_id res chain seq x y z
N MET A 1 20.97 -14.14 11.45
CA MET A 1 20.23 -14.00 12.72
C MET A 1 20.38 -12.54 13.19
N MET A 2 19.40 -11.69 12.92
CA MET A 2 19.38 -10.29 13.38
C MET A 2 19.43 -10.27 14.91
N ARG A 3 20.31 -9.42 15.46
CA ARG A 3 20.46 -9.29 16.91
C ARG A 3 19.21 -8.64 17.49
N LYS A 4 18.80 -9.07 18.67
CA LYS A 4 17.70 -8.51 19.48
C LYS A 4 17.72 -6.96 19.53
N LYS A 5 18.90 -6.37 19.38
CA LYS A 5 19.15 -4.93 19.32
C LYS A 5 18.55 -4.26 18.05
N GLU A 6 18.63 -4.88 16.87
CA GLU A 6 18.10 -4.29 15.61
C GLU A 6 16.57 -4.26 15.61
N ILE A 7 15.93 -5.24 16.27
CA ILE A 7 14.47 -5.26 16.47
C ILE A 7 14.07 -4.14 17.41
N LEU A 8 14.82 -3.95 18.51
CA LEU A 8 14.57 -2.89 19.48
C LEU A 8 14.82 -1.50 18.88
N ASP A 9 15.87 -1.33 18.07
CA ASP A 9 16.18 -0.07 17.39
C ASP A 9 15.10 0.30 16.35
N SER A 10 14.51 -0.70 15.68
CA SER A 10 13.37 -0.48 14.79
C SER A 10 12.11 -0.08 15.54
N ILE A 11 11.81 -0.74 16.66
CA ILE A 11 10.70 -0.38 17.56
C ILE A 11 10.93 1.02 18.14
N ASP A 12 12.14 1.34 18.56
CA ASP A 12 12.53 2.64 19.12
C ASP A 12 12.45 3.76 18.06
N SER A 13 12.77 3.45 16.80
CA SER A 13 12.55 4.37 15.66
C SER A 13 11.07 4.70 15.48
N TYR A 14 10.17 3.72 15.60
CA TYR A 14 8.72 3.95 15.55
C TYR A 14 8.22 4.74 16.77
N LEU A 15 8.77 4.50 17.95
CA LEU A 15 8.46 5.25 19.18
C LEU A 15 8.94 6.70 19.09
N LYS A 16 10.14 6.95 18.54
CA LYS A 16 10.69 8.31 18.30
C LYS A 16 9.89 9.08 17.25
N MET A 17 9.16 8.40 16.39
CA MET A 17 8.19 8.99 15.46
C MET A 17 6.88 9.43 16.14
N GLY A 18 6.78 9.36 17.45
CA GLY A 18 5.60 9.77 18.23
C GLY A 18 4.52 8.69 18.34
N TYR A 19 4.84 7.45 18.02
CA TYR A 19 3.90 6.33 18.10
C TYR A 19 4.02 5.62 19.45
N ASN A 20 3.07 5.85 20.34
CA ASN A 20 2.99 5.15 21.62
C ASN A 20 2.31 3.78 21.40
N ILE A 21 3.12 2.73 21.27
CA ILE A 21 2.66 1.35 21.02
C ILE A 21 1.74 0.87 22.17
N ASN A 22 1.94 1.32 23.40
CA ASN A 22 1.14 0.90 24.54
C ASN A 22 -0.31 1.40 24.47
N ASN A 23 -0.56 2.59 23.92
CA ASN A 23 -1.93 3.06 23.62
C ASN A 23 -2.59 2.26 22.50
N TYR A 24 -1.82 1.59 21.66
CA TYR A 24 -2.31 0.84 20.51
C TYR A 24 -2.85 -0.54 20.86
N LEU A 25 -2.43 -1.14 21.98
CA LEU A 25 -2.90 -2.45 22.40
C LEU A 25 -4.19 -2.40 23.26
N PHE A 26 -4.55 -1.24 23.82
CA PHE A 26 -5.61 -1.15 24.84
C PHE A 26 -6.88 -0.38 24.45
N THR A 27 -6.91 0.42 23.36
CA THR A 27 -8.12 1.16 22.97
C THR A 27 -8.70 0.62 21.66
N GLY A 28 -9.57 -0.37 21.78
CA GLY A 28 -10.08 -1.20 20.68
C GLY A 28 -10.82 -0.50 19.52
N ASP A 29 -11.21 0.77 19.61
CA ASP A 29 -12.08 1.40 18.61
C ASP A 29 -11.41 2.42 17.69
N PHE A 30 -10.48 3.22 18.18
CA PHE A 30 -9.83 4.25 17.34
C PHE A 30 -8.76 3.68 16.39
N MET A 31 -8.07 2.62 16.78
CA MET A 31 -7.09 1.89 15.94
C MET A 31 -7.72 1.23 14.72
N SER A 32 -8.98 0.84 14.83
CA SER A 32 -9.61 0.01 13.83
C SER A 32 -9.90 0.72 12.51
N LEU A 33 -10.08 2.04 12.51
CA LEU A 33 -10.46 2.79 11.31
C LEU A 33 -9.26 3.15 10.41
N LYS A 34 -8.10 3.45 11.01
CA LYS A 34 -6.91 3.88 10.26
C LYS A 34 -6.14 2.76 9.55
N PHE A 35 -6.41 1.51 9.91
CA PHE A 35 -5.65 0.35 9.41
C PHE A 35 -6.52 -0.64 8.64
N VAL A 36 -7.84 -0.41 8.57
CA VAL A 36 -8.76 -1.28 7.83
C VAL A 36 -8.91 -0.76 6.41
N PRO A 37 -8.48 -1.51 5.39
CA PRO A 37 -8.61 -1.09 4.00
C PRO A 37 -10.09 -0.94 3.61
N GLU A 38 -10.40 -0.06 2.67
CA GLU A 38 -11.72 0.06 2.07
C GLU A 38 -12.04 -1.16 1.21
N TYR A 39 -11.00 -1.67 0.50
CA TYR A 39 -11.13 -2.84 -0.37
C TYR A 39 -9.98 -3.81 -0.15
N TYR A 40 -10.28 -5.10 -0.28
CA TYR A 40 -9.30 -6.19 -0.24
C TYR A 40 -9.55 -7.11 -1.43
N PHE A 41 -8.50 -7.33 -2.24
CA PHE A 41 -8.50 -8.24 -3.38
C PHE A 41 -7.46 -9.34 -3.19
N ASN A 42 -7.61 -10.47 -3.88
CA ASN A 42 -6.64 -11.56 -3.78
C ASN A 42 -5.32 -11.24 -4.50
N LYS A 43 -5.37 -10.43 -5.56
CA LYS A 43 -4.21 -9.95 -6.31
C LYS A 43 -4.53 -8.63 -6.99
N PHE A 44 -3.51 -7.88 -7.39
CA PHE A 44 -3.69 -6.55 -7.96
C PHE A 44 -4.51 -6.55 -9.26
N ASN A 45 -4.33 -7.55 -10.12
CA ASN A 45 -5.03 -7.62 -11.41
C ASN A 45 -6.48 -8.15 -11.31
N ASP A 46 -6.97 -8.50 -10.12
CA ASP A 46 -8.41 -8.65 -9.86
C ASP A 46 -9.11 -7.28 -9.78
N ILE A 47 -8.35 -6.19 -9.67
CA ILE A 47 -8.85 -4.81 -9.64
C ILE A 47 -8.99 -4.35 -11.09
N THR A 48 -10.20 -4.44 -11.63
CA THR A 48 -10.48 -4.04 -13.00
C THR A 48 -10.57 -2.52 -13.14
N ALA A 49 -10.32 -2.00 -14.34
CA ALA A 49 -10.54 -0.59 -14.66
C ALA A 49 -11.99 -0.18 -14.41
N ASP A 50 -12.96 -1.03 -14.79
CA ASP A 50 -14.39 -0.79 -14.57
C ASP A 50 -14.73 -0.63 -13.08
N PHE A 51 -14.16 -1.48 -12.21
CA PHE A 51 -14.32 -1.34 -10.77
C PHE A 51 -13.84 0.03 -10.28
N LEU A 52 -12.66 0.47 -10.73
CA LEU A 52 -12.11 1.77 -10.31
C LEU A 52 -12.98 2.93 -10.81
N VAL A 53 -13.43 2.88 -12.06
CA VAL A 53 -14.34 3.87 -12.65
C VAL A 53 -15.67 3.91 -11.89
N GLU A 54 -16.28 2.76 -11.59
CA GLU A 54 -17.51 2.65 -10.79
C GLU A 54 -17.37 3.28 -9.40
N LYS A 55 -16.19 3.15 -8.79
CA LYS A 55 -15.89 3.78 -7.49
C LYS A 55 -15.46 5.25 -7.60
N GLY A 56 -15.51 5.84 -8.78
CA GLY A 56 -15.13 7.22 -9.04
C GLY A 56 -13.62 7.48 -8.95
N ILE A 57 -12.80 6.42 -8.99
CA ILE A 57 -11.34 6.52 -8.90
C ILE A 57 -10.78 6.90 -10.27
N ARG A 58 -10.07 8.03 -10.34
CA ARG A 58 -9.40 8.56 -11.52
C ARG A 58 -7.88 8.49 -11.43
N GLY A 59 -7.35 8.26 -10.23
CA GLY A 59 -5.92 8.09 -10.00
C GLY A 59 -5.63 6.97 -9.03
N ILE A 60 -4.60 6.18 -9.31
CA ILE A 60 -4.15 5.13 -8.42
C ILE A 60 -2.66 5.27 -8.13
N VAL A 61 -2.33 5.28 -6.84
CA VAL A 61 -0.96 5.23 -6.33
C VAL A 61 -0.65 3.77 -6.04
N LEU A 62 0.46 3.27 -6.56
CA LEU A 62 0.84 1.87 -6.48
C LEU A 62 2.13 1.70 -5.68
N ASP A 63 2.14 0.79 -4.73
CA ASP A 63 3.38 0.17 -4.27
C ASP A 63 3.88 -0.84 -5.30
N ILE A 64 5.18 -1.18 -5.27
CA ILE A 64 5.81 -2.07 -6.24
C ILE A 64 6.07 -3.45 -5.63
N ASP A 65 6.91 -3.47 -4.61
CA ASP A 65 7.50 -4.70 -4.08
C ASP A 65 6.48 -5.55 -3.32
N ASN A 66 6.29 -6.78 -3.77
CA ASN A 66 5.28 -7.73 -3.27
C ASN A 66 3.82 -7.30 -3.50
N THR A 67 3.59 -6.15 -4.11
CA THR A 67 2.27 -5.69 -4.54
C THR A 67 2.02 -6.01 -6.01
N LEU A 68 2.90 -5.58 -6.90
CA LEU A 68 2.84 -5.80 -8.35
C LEU A 68 3.79 -6.91 -8.80
N GLU A 69 5.00 -6.95 -8.23
CA GLU A 69 6.01 -7.96 -8.49
C GLU A 69 6.74 -8.36 -7.21
N PRO A 70 7.26 -9.60 -7.15
CA PRO A 70 8.21 -9.96 -6.11
C PRO A 70 9.43 -9.04 -6.15
N TYR A 71 10.04 -8.82 -5.00
CA TYR A 71 11.25 -7.99 -4.92
C TYR A 71 12.40 -8.51 -5.80
N GLU A 72 12.49 -9.81 -5.95
CA GLU A 72 13.51 -10.49 -6.74
C GLU A 72 13.35 -10.23 -8.24
N HIS A 73 12.17 -9.76 -8.68
CA HIS A 73 11.89 -9.43 -10.07
C HIS A 73 12.07 -7.93 -10.29
N PRO A 74 13.22 -7.51 -10.88
CA PRO A 74 13.55 -6.09 -11.01
C PRO A 74 12.71 -5.35 -12.06
N ASP A 75 12.20 -6.07 -13.06
CA ASP A 75 11.45 -5.52 -14.18
C ASP A 75 9.96 -5.93 -14.07
N PRO A 76 9.02 -5.11 -14.60
CA PRO A 76 7.61 -5.49 -14.63
C PRO A 76 7.36 -6.64 -15.61
N GLY A 77 6.60 -7.64 -15.17
CA GLY A 77 6.13 -8.72 -16.05
C GLY A 77 4.99 -8.27 -16.97
N GLU A 78 4.73 -9.07 -18.01
CA GLU A 78 3.67 -8.78 -19.01
C GLU A 78 2.29 -8.60 -18.37
N HIS A 79 1.99 -9.33 -17.30
CA HIS A 79 0.72 -9.20 -16.56
C HIS A 79 0.57 -7.84 -15.89
N VAL A 80 1.67 -7.22 -15.40
CA VAL A 80 1.68 -5.88 -14.84
C VAL A 80 1.49 -4.85 -15.95
N ILE A 81 2.24 -4.98 -17.05
CA ILE A 81 2.19 -4.07 -18.19
C ILE A 81 0.77 -4.06 -18.78
N SER A 82 0.20 -5.24 -19.02
CA SER A 82 -1.17 -5.38 -19.56
C SER A 82 -2.21 -4.74 -18.64
N TRP A 83 -2.10 -4.96 -17.33
CA TRP A 83 -3.00 -4.34 -16.36
C TRP A 83 -2.87 -2.81 -16.34
N LEU A 84 -1.65 -2.28 -16.31
CA LEU A 84 -1.40 -0.83 -16.36
C LEU A 84 -1.96 -0.20 -17.65
N ASN A 85 -1.81 -0.89 -18.79
CA ASN A 85 -2.38 -0.45 -20.07
C ASN A 85 -3.91 -0.39 -20.02
N SER A 86 -4.57 -1.38 -19.39
CA SER A 86 -6.02 -1.36 -19.20
C SER A 86 -6.50 -0.17 -18.35
N LEU A 87 -5.75 0.19 -17.30
CA LEU A 87 -6.03 1.37 -16.49
C LEU A 87 -5.88 2.66 -17.31
N GLY A 88 -4.79 2.75 -18.10
CA GLY A 88 -4.53 3.89 -18.99
C GLY A 88 -5.62 4.07 -20.04
N ALA A 89 -6.07 2.97 -20.66
CA ALA A 89 -7.17 2.98 -21.64
C ALA A 89 -8.48 3.51 -21.05
N ALA A 90 -8.73 3.24 -19.77
CA ALA A 90 -9.88 3.77 -19.04
C ALA A 90 -9.68 5.20 -18.50
N GLY A 91 -8.56 5.86 -18.81
CA GLY A 91 -8.24 7.22 -18.38
C GLY A 91 -7.77 7.33 -16.93
N ILE A 92 -7.49 6.21 -16.24
CA ILE A 92 -6.99 6.18 -14.87
C ILE A 92 -5.52 6.55 -14.86
N LYS A 93 -5.14 7.57 -14.10
CA LYS A 93 -3.77 8.00 -13.93
C LYS A 93 -3.04 7.12 -12.91
N VAL A 94 -1.77 6.82 -13.16
CA VAL A 94 -0.98 5.92 -12.32
C VAL A 94 0.29 6.61 -11.85
N ALA A 95 0.66 6.38 -10.57
CA ALA A 95 1.95 6.79 -10.02
C ALA A 95 2.49 5.72 -9.08
N PHE A 96 3.80 5.47 -9.11
CA PHE A 96 4.48 4.60 -8.16
C PHE A 96 4.95 5.38 -6.93
N VAL A 97 4.71 4.84 -5.73
CA VAL A 97 5.20 5.39 -4.46
C VAL A 97 5.76 4.24 -3.62
N SER A 98 7.07 4.02 -3.71
CA SER A 98 7.75 2.92 -3.03
C SER A 98 8.69 3.40 -1.92
N ASN A 99 8.81 2.61 -0.86
CA ASN A 99 9.81 2.81 0.20
C ASN A 99 11.22 2.35 -0.21
N ASN A 100 11.33 1.66 -1.34
CA ASN A 100 12.60 1.14 -1.84
C ASN A 100 13.53 2.23 -2.37
N ASN A 101 14.76 1.85 -2.69
CA ASN A 101 15.80 2.75 -3.21
C ASN A 101 15.50 3.22 -4.65
N ARG A 102 16.33 4.16 -5.11
CA ARG A 102 16.19 4.79 -6.42
C ARG A 102 16.37 3.78 -7.55
N GLU A 103 17.42 2.99 -7.48
CA GLU A 103 17.82 2.05 -8.53
C GLU A 103 16.68 1.04 -8.79
N ARG A 104 16.06 0.51 -7.73
CA ARG A 104 14.96 -0.45 -7.82
C ARG A 104 13.73 0.16 -8.50
N VAL A 105 13.34 1.37 -8.08
CA VAL A 105 12.14 2.03 -8.59
C VAL A 105 12.34 2.51 -10.02
N GLU A 106 13.49 3.12 -10.34
CA GLU A 106 13.79 3.60 -11.69
C GLU A 106 13.93 2.43 -12.67
N ARG A 107 14.55 1.32 -12.27
CA ARG A 107 14.64 0.14 -13.10
C ARG A 107 13.25 -0.43 -13.44
N PHE A 108 12.39 -0.63 -12.42
CA PHE A 108 11.02 -1.11 -12.63
C PHE A 108 10.23 -0.19 -13.56
N ASN A 109 10.41 1.11 -13.41
CA ASN A 109 9.68 2.12 -14.17
C ASN A 109 10.31 2.42 -15.56
N SER A 110 11.48 1.90 -15.86
CA SER A 110 12.27 2.30 -17.05
C SER A 110 11.51 2.11 -18.38
N LYS A 111 10.71 1.05 -18.48
CA LYS A 111 9.89 0.76 -19.66
C LYS A 111 8.47 1.33 -19.60
N LEU A 112 8.05 1.81 -18.42
CA LEU A 112 6.69 2.29 -18.19
C LEU A 112 6.59 3.82 -18.28
N GLY A 113 7.65 4.54 -17.90
CA GLY A 113 7.71 6.00 -17.99
C GLY A 113 6.70 6.73 -17.10
N LEU A 114 6.19 6.07 -16.05
CA LEU A 114 5.18 6.63 -15.16
C LEU A 114 5.80 7.55 -14.10
N VAL A 115 4.97 8.37 -13.46
CA VAL A 115 5.39 9.13 -12.28
C VAL A 115 5.83 8.17 -11.17
N ALA A 116 7.02 8.34 -10.62
CA ALA A 116 7.55 7.45 -9.61
C ALA A 116 8.28 8.19 -8.48
N PHE A 117 8.08 7.72 -7.25
CA PHE A 117 8.74 8.22 -6.04
C PHE A 117 9.38 7.06 -5.29
N TYR A 118 10.70 7.13 -5.12
CA TYR A 118 11.50 6.22 -4.30
C TYR A 118 11.75 6.79 -2.90
N LYS A 119 12.21 5.95 -1.96
CA LYS A 119 12.44 6.34 -0.54
C LYS A 119 11.28 7.17 0.01
N ALA A 120 10.04 6.76 -0.32
CA ALA A 120 8.84 7.55 -0.09
C ALA A 120 8.51 7.74 1.39
N LYS A 121 9.10 6.92 2.27
CA LYS A 121 8.88 6.93 3.72
C LYS A 121 7.40 6.77 4.11
N LYS A 122 6.68 5.86 3.41
CA LYS A 122 5.34 5.47 3.88
C LYS A 122 5.43 4.95 5.33
N PRO A 123 4.55 5.36 6.24
CA PRO A 123 3.20 5.92 6.02
C PRO A 123 3.10 7.45 5.89
N PHE A 124 4.18 8.18 5.68
CA PHE A 124 4.09 9.63 5.44
C PHE A 124 3.44 9.94 4.10
N LYS A 125 2.51 10.92 4.10
CA LYS A 125 1.68 11.28 2.94
C LYS A 125 2.34 12.21 1.91
N LYS A 126 3.58 12.67 2.14
CA LYS A 126 4.22 13.71 1.32
C LYS A 126 4.25 13.34 -0.17
N ASN A 127 4.79 12.16 -0.50
CA ASN A 127 4.93 11.73 -1.89
C ASN A 127 3.59 11.30 -2.52
N ILE A 128 2.64 10.79 -1.72
CA ILE A 128 1.27 10.53 -2.19
C ILE A 128 0.60 11.84 -2.63
N LYS A 129 0.68 12.90 -1.83
CA LYS A 129 0.13 14.21 -2.21
C LYS A 129 0.80 14.79 -3.46
N ARG A 130 2.12 14.58 -3.64
CA ARG A 130 2.83 15.00 -4.86
C ARG A 130 2.36 14.19 -6.08
N ALA A 131 2.18 12.88 -5.92
CA ALA A 131 1.62 12.02 -6.97
C ALA A 131 0.23 12.49 -7.40
N MET A 132 -0.68 12.73 -6.45
CA MET A 132 -2.02 13.26 -6.72
C MET A 132 -1.96 14.57 -7.51
N LYS A 133 -1.10 15.50 -7.10
CA LYS A 133 -0.93 16.78 -7.80
C LYS A 133 -0.50 16.60 -9.27
N ILE A 134 0.48 15.70 -9.52
CA ILE A 134 0.98 15.43 -10.88
C ILE A 134 -0.07 14.70 -11.71
N MET A 135 -0.81 13.76 -11.11
CA MET A 135 -1.91 13.07 -11.76
C MET A 135 -3.14 13.94 -12.00
N CYS A 136 -3.17 15.19 -11.49
CA CYS A 136 -4.35 16.07 -11.50
C CYS A 136 -5.56 15.40 -10.83
N THR A 137 -5.34 14.72 -9.70
CA THR A 137 -6.37 14.04 -8.89
C THR A 137 -6.38 14.57 -7.47
N ASP A 138 -7.41 14.23 -6.70
CA ASP A 138 -7.62 14.68 -5.34
C ASP A 138 -8.02 13.52 -4.40
N LYS A 139 -8.38 13.85 -3.16
CA LYS A 139 -8.72 12.85 -2.14
C LYS A 139 -9.99 12.05 -2.45
N THR A 140 -10.90 12.60 -3.24
CA THR A 140 -12.20 12.00 -3.53
C THR A 140 -12.13 10.97 -4.65
N ASN A 141 -11.08 11.06 -5.48
CA ASN A 141 -10.94 10.26 -6.69
C ASN A 141 -9.57 9.54 -6.81
N THR A 142 -8.84 9.41 -5.70
CA THR A 142 -7.55 8.70 -5.67
C THR A 142 -7.61 7.50 -4.73
N ALA A 143 -6.99 6.40 -5.14
CA ALA A 143 -6.73 5.23 -4.30
C ALA A 143 -5.24 4.96 -4.16
N LEU A 144 -4.84 4.23 -3.10
CA LEU A 144 -3.53 3.64 -2.95
C LEU A 144 -3.67 2.12 -2.84
N LEU A 145 -2.93 1.40 -3.67
CA LEU A 145 -2.83 -0.05 -3.66
C LEU A 145 -1.48 -0.47 -3.08
N GLY A 146 -1.49 -1.37 -2.12
CA GLY A 146 -0.30 -1.95 -1.52
C GLY A 146 -0.57 -3.26 -0.81
N ASP A 147 0.50 -3.90 -0.31
CA ASP A 147 0.45 -5.20 0.37
C ASP A 147 0.62 -5.09 1.89
N GLN A 148 0.94 -3.91 2.41
CA GLN A 148 1.23 -3.72 3.84
C GLN A 148 0.26 -2.73 4.49
N ILE A 149 -0.41 -3.18 5.56
CA ILE A 149 -1.34 -2.33 6.32
C ILE A 149 -0.61 -1.14 6.97
N PHE A 150 0.55 -1.37 7.60
CA PHE A 150 1.26 -0.34 8.38
C PHE A 150 2.09 0.64 7.55
N THR A 151 2.23 0.40 6.26
CA THR A 151 2.87 1.35 5.34
C THR A 151 1.88 1.92 4.35
N ASP A 152 1.16 1.06 3.63
CA ASP A 152 0.34 1.47 2.50
C ASP A 152 -1.05 1.93 2.92
N ILE A 153 -1.80 1.08 3.63
CA ILE A 153 -3.15 1.45 4.08
C ILE A 153 -3.10 2.64 5.03
N TRP A 154 -2.15 2.64 5.95
CA TRP A 154 -1.95 3.80 6.82
C TRP A 154 -1.54 5.06 6.05
N ALA A 155 -0.70 4.96 5.01
CA ALA A 155 -0.35 6.10 4.17
C ALA A 155 -1.55 6.64 3.38
N ALA A 156 -2.40 5.74 2.86
CA ALA A 156 -3.65 6.11 2.20
C ALA A 156 -4.54 6.93 3.14
N HIS A 157 -4.78 6.44 4.35
CA HIS A 157 -5.61 7.14 5.34
C HIS A 157 -4.99 8.44 5.83
N ASN A 158 -3.65 8.50 5.99
CA ASN A 158 -2.97 9.75 6.29
C ASN A 158 -3.08 10.78 5.16
N ALA A 159 -3.19 10.33 3.92
CA ALA A 159 -3.44 11.19 2.77
C ALA A 159 -4.92 11.55 2.59
N GLY A 160 -5.83 10.81 3.24
CA GLY A 160 -7.28 10.95 3.14
C GLY A 160 -7.85 10.34 1.85
N ILE A 161 -7.22 9.27 1.34
CA ILE A 161 -7.61 8.57 0.11
C ILE A 161 -7.99 7.12 0.41
N ILE A 162 -8.62 6.46 -0.55
CA ILE A 162 -9.02 5.05 -0.47
C ILE A 162 -7.79 4.15 -0.39
N GLY A 163 -7.77 3.23 0.58
CA GLY A 163 -6.76 2.18 0.72
C GLY A 163 -7.27 0.85 0.16
N ILE A 164 -6.54 0.29 -0.80
CA ILE A 164 -6.80 -1.03 -1.37
C ILE A 164 -5.65 -1.96 -0.97
N LEU A 165 -5.99 -3.07 -0.35
CA LEU A 165 -5.01 -4.06 0.12
C LEU A 165 -5.06 -5.30 -0.76
N VAL A 166 -3.87 -5.85 -1.06
CA VAL A 166 -3.69 -7.20 -1.61
C VAL A 166 -2.74 -7.99 -0.71
N PRO A 167 -2.82 -9.33 -0.68
CA PRO A 167 -1.81 -10.12 0.00
C PRO A 167 -0.45 -9.97 -0.72
N PRO A 168 0.67 -10.08 0.00
CA PRO A 168 1.99 -10.04 -0.62
C PRO A 168 2.18 -11.23 -1.56
N ILE A 169 2.81 -10.99 -2.71
CA ILE A 169 3.11 -12.03 -3.69
C ILE A 169 4.12 -13.04 -3.12
N ASN A 170 5.12 -12.57 -2.38
CA ASN A 170 6.14 -13.42 -1.76
C ASN A 170 6.39 -12.97 -0.32
N ASP A 171 6.13 -13.86 0.65
CA ASP A 171 6.24 -13.55 2.10
C ASP A 171 7.57 -14.04 2.71
N LYS A 172 8.57 -14.37 1.89
CA LYS A 172 9.86 -14.94 2.34
C LYS A 172 10.82 -13.92 2.99
N ARG A 173 10.33 -12.72 3.34
CA ARG A 173 11.18 -11.65 3.86
C ARG A 173 11.43 -11.69 5.35
N ASP A 174 12.27 -10.75 5.75
CA ASP A 174 12.89 -10.60 7.06
C ASP A 174 11.90 -10.76 8.23
N ILE A 175 12.45 -11.06 9.39
CA ILE A 175 11.71 -11.28 10.64
C ILE A 175 10.80 -10.08 10.98
N LEU A 176 11.19 -8.86 10.61
CA LEU A 176 10.42 -7.64 10.88
C LEU A 176 9.14 -7.58 10.06
N THR A 177 9.19 -7.94 8.78
CA THR A 177 8.00 -8.05 7.91
C THR A 177 7.07 -9.15 8.42
N ARG A 178 7.60 -10.30 8.82
CA ARG A 178 6.81 -11.40 9.43
C ARG A 178 6.13 -10.97 10.73
N PHE A 179 6.82 -10.19 11.57
CA PHE A 179 6.22 -9.65 12.80
C PHE A 179 5.09 -8.65 12.51
N LYS A 180 5.25 -7.75 11.54
CA LYS A 180 4.18 -6.85 11.08
C LYS A 180 2.96 -7.65 10.62
N ARG A 181 3.14 -8.73 9.86
CA ARG A 181 2.06 -9.61 9.40
C ARG A 181 1.27 -10.26 10.54
N LEU A 182 1.92 -10.61 11.65
CA LEU A 182 1.21 -11.11 12.84
C LEU A 182 0.27 -10.05 13.42
N LEU A 183 0.68 -8.78 13.43
CA LEU A 183 -0.14 -7.66 13.89
C LEU A 183 -1.27 -7.30 12.90
N GLU A 184 -1.16 -7.65 11.62
CA GLU A 184 -2.18 -7.43 10.60
C GLU A 184 -3.37 -8.41 10.72
N LYS A 185 -3.14 -9.63 11.22
CA LYS A 185 -4.18 -10.67 11.35
C LYS A 185 -5.47 -10.20 12.06
N PRO A 186 -5.43 -9.55 13.24
CA PRO A 186 -6.63 -9.08 13.90
C PRO A 186 -7.36 -7.98 13.10
N ILE A 187 -6.62 -7.16 12.35
CA ILE A 187 -7.17 -6.10 11.51
C ILE A 187 -7.95 -6.73 10.33
N LEU A 188 -7.36 -7.71 9.66
CA LEU A 188 -8.00 -8.46 8.57
C LEU A 188 -9.24 -9.22 9.07
N LYS A 189 -9.19 -9.81 10.27
CA LYS A 189 -10.37 -10.44 10.89
C LYS A 189 -11.52 -9.44 11.09
N LYS A 190 -11.20 -8.21 11.50
CA LYS A 190 -12.19 -7.12 11.67
C LYS A 190 -12.74 -6.65 10.31
N TYR A 191 -11.92 -6.58 9.29
CA TYR A 191 -12.36 -6.28 7.92
C TYR A 191 -13.40 -7.31 7.43
N ASN A 192 -13.09 -8.60 7.54
CA ASN A 192 -13.97 -9.67 7.12
C ASN A 192 -15.32 -9.64 7.86
N LYS A 193 -15.31 -9.39 9.19
CA LYS A 193 -16.52 -9.25 9.99
C LYS A 193 -17.41 -8.08 9.53
N ARG A 194 -16.81 -6.95 9.13
CA ARG A 194 -17.55 -5.80 8.58
C ARG A 194 -18.19 -6.10 7.23
N LYS A 195 -17.50 -6.83 6.36
CA LYS A 195 -18.04 -7.24 5.05
C LYS A 195 -19.27 -8.11 5.23
N THR A 196 -19.22 -9.08 6.14
CA THR A 196 -20.37 -9.97 6.44
C THR A 196 -21.58 -9.21 7.00
N ASN A 197 -21.36 -8.16 7.81
CA ASN A 197 -22.44 -7.37 8.39
C ASN A 197 -23.09 -6.37 7.41
N LYS A 198 -22.43 -6.06 6.27
CA LYS A 198 -23.00 -5.19 5.21
C LYS A 198 -23.84 -5.96 4.19
N ILE A 199 -23.80 -7.29 4.22
CA ILE A 199 -24.53 -8.18 3.30
C ILE A 199 -25.87 -8.66 3.96
N LYS A 200 -26.07 -8.36 5.24
CA LYS A 200 -27.35 -8.52 5.94
C LYS A 200 -28.08 -7.19 6.03
#